data_140c5263b5640bb4c6834e17a9d110e1
#
_entry.id   140c5263b5640bb4c6834e17a9d110e1
#
_cell.length_a   1.000
_cell.length_b   1.000
_cell.length_c   1.000
_cell.angle_alpha   90.00
_cell.angle_beta   90.00
_cell.angle_gamma   90.00
#
_symmetry.space_group_name_H-M   'P 1'
#
loop_
_entity.id
_entity.type
_entity.pdbx_description
1 polymer ?
#
loop_
_entity_poly.entity_id
_entity_poly.type
_entity_poly.pdbx_seq_one_letter_code
_entity_poly.pdbx_strand_id
1 'polypeptide(L)'
;MHLPTFPRAMPVTRRVQTDFRGYDHRPGCPEGGIYEMTNGSAADAPLFSTRPGRTLTYPTGGGSANGLFAVDGGLLWCTGQTLYFNGTPVDGCTLVNGPKVFAELGGTVLIWPDKVWYRPDMGTFGSAEPSWSGTVALQRSDDSSGARADSVAASGIDTPFRVGDAVTFSGFSTPEDNGTYIIRAIAGAVLVFDPDTFSAVGAVEHITVTRRMPLALHACTYANRIWACAQDTVWCTKLGDPLSWYWYEADDNGTIATAAWSVDVGTPGN
;
A
#
# COMPACT_ATOMS: atom_id res chain seq x y z
N MET A 1 73.89 1.97 40.45
CA MET A 1 72.76 2.33 39.58
C MET A 1 72.02 1.03 39.26
N HIS A 2 70.85 0.80 39.87
CA HIS A 2 70.02 -0.39 39.58
C HIS A 2 69.14 -0.08 38.35
N LEU A 3 69.33 -0.83 37.30
CA LEU A 3 68.46 -0.78 36.15
C LEU A 3 67.07 -1.40 36.52
N PRO A 4 66.00 -0.79 36.15
CA PRO A 4 64.70 -1.37 36.42
C PRO A 4 64.58 -2.73 35.71
N THR A 5 64.17 -3.76 36.46
CA THR A 5 63.90 -5.10 35.95
C THR A 5 62.58 -5.03 35.14
N PHE A 6 62.65 -5.31 33.87
CA PHE A 6 61.41 -5.42 33.07
C PHE A 6 60.56 -6.55 33.62
N PRO A 7 59.27 -6.34 33.79
CA PRO A 7 58.38 -7.40 34.22
C PRO A 7 58.51 -8.58 33.26
N ARG A 8 58.65 -9.77 33.83
CA ARG A 8 58.67 -11.02 33.08
C ARG A 8 57.41 -11.07 32.19
N ALA A 9 57.59 -11.33 30.91
CA ALA A 9 56.43 -11.47 29.99
C ALA A 9 55.39 -12.38 30.62
N MET A 10 54.19 -11.90 30.75
CA MET A 10 53.07 -12.72 31.25
C MET A 10 52.99 -13.98 30.39
N PRO A 11 52.81 -15.16 30.99
CA PRO A 11 52.62 -16.37 30.23
C PRO A 11 51.37 -16.20 29.35
N VAL A 12 51.49 -16.47 28.05
CA VAL A 12 50.35 -16.46 27.13
C VAL A 12 49.44 -17.61 27.54
N THR A 13 48.31 -17.27 28.11
CA THR A 13 47.28 -18.28 28.43
C THR A 13 46.48 -18.55 27.17
N ARG A 14 46.62 -19.72 26.58
CA ARG A 14 45.81 -20.15 25.46
C ARG A 14 44.52 -20.78 25.99
N ARG A 15 43.39 -20.18 25.69
CA ARG A 15 42.07 -20.77 25.94
C ARG A 15 41.53 -21.32 24.63
N VAL A 16 41.07 -22.56 24.64
CA VAL A 16 40.41 -23.20 23.48
C VAL A 16 38.95 -23.35 23.82
N GLN A 17 38.11 -22.72 23.05
CA GLN A 17 36.67 -22.86 23.14
C GLN A 17 36.20 -23.79 22.01
N THR A 18 35.61 -24.91 22.35
CA THR A 18 35.17 -25.96 21.40
C THR A 18 33.66 -26.06 21.29
N ASP A 19 32.93 -25.43 22.22
CA ASP A 19 31.48 -25.46 22.26
C ASP A 19 30.93 -24.05 22.03
N PHE A 20 30.28 -23.86 20.88
CA PHE A 20 29.62 -22.61 20.51
C PHE A 20 28.11 -22.75 20.66
N ARG A 21 27.50 -21.92 21.54
CA ARG A 21 26.08 -21.95 21.87
C ARG A 21 25.23 -20.95 21.07
N GLY A 22 25.86 -20.32 20.09
CA GLY A 22 25.19 -19.31 19.24
C GLY A 22 25.35 -17.89 19.75
N TYR A 23 24.63 -16.97 19.13
CA TYR A 23 24.66 -15.54 19.43
C TYR A 23 23.66 -15.23 20.56
N ASP A 24 24.15 -14.62 21.64
CA ASP A 24 23.35 -14.24 22.80
C ASP A 24 23.76 -12.85 23.30
N HIS A 25 22.96 -11.84 22.97
CA HIS A 25 23.23 -10.44 23.32
C HIS A 25 22.68 -10.03 24.71
N ARG A 26 22.21 -10.99 25.51
CA ARG A 26 21.70 -10.70 26.85
C ARG A 26 22.84 -10.45 27.82
N PRO A 27 22.66 -9.54 28.81
CA PRO A 27 23.60 -9.40 29.90
C PRO A 27 23.80 -10.77 30.60
N GLY A 28 25.05 -11.20 30.76
CA GLY A 28 25.37 -12.49 31.33
C GLY A 28 25.39 -13.64 30.31
N CYS A 29 25.75 -13.33 29.08
CA CYS A 29 26.02 -14.32 28.03
C CYS A 29 26.83 -15.52 28.62
N PRO A 30 26.32 -16.76 28.51
CA PRO A 30 26.98 -17.93 29.11
C PRO A 30 28.27 -18.27 28.38
N GLU A 31 29.12 -19.06 29.05
CA GLU A 31 30.37 -19.57 28.44
C GLU A 31 30.00 -20.37 27.17
N GLY A 32 30.69 -20.09 26.07
CA GLY A 32 30.41 -20.63 24.77
C GLY A 32 29.37 -19.82 23.94
N GLY A 33 28.71 -18.86 24.56
CA GLY A 33 27.89 -17.88 23.83
C GLY A 33 28.74 -16.77 23.22
N ILE A 34 28.25 -16.19 22.14
CA ILE A 34 28.87 -15.06 21.45
C ILE A 34 28.01 -13.82 21.72
N TYR A 35 28.54 -12.86 22.50
CA TYR A 35 27.83 -11.63 22.86
C TYR A 35 27.84 -10.62 21.72
N GLU A 36 28.96 -10.51 21.02
CA GLU A 36 29.11 -9.59 19.88
C GLU A 36 29.80 -10.31 18.73
N MET A 37 29.23 -10.15 17.54
CA MET A 37 29.69 -10.83 16.35
C MET A 37 29.68 -9.90 15.14
N THR A 38 30.84 -9.72 14.53
CA THR A 38 30.98 -8.94 13.30
C THR A 38 31.35 -9.87 12.15
N ASN A 39 30.58 -9.83 11.05
CA ASN A 39 30.80 -10.66 9.85
C ASN A 39 30.83 -12.17 10.10
N GLY A 40 30.24 -12.63 11.22
CA GLY A 40 30.03 -14.04 11.51
C GLY A 40 28.57 -14.46 11.35
N SER A 41 28.34 -15.76 11.26
CA SER A 41 27.00 -16.38 11.24
C SER A 41 26.99 -17.57 12.19
N ALA A 42 25.96 -17.66 13.01
CA ALA A 42 25.65 -18.80 13.86
C ALA A 42 24.41 -19.56 13.35
N ALA A 43 24.03 -19.36 12.10
CA ALA A 43 22.83 -20.00 11.51
C ALA A 43 22.91 -21.54 11.52
N ASP A 44 24.14 -22.07 11.43
CA ASP A 44 24.39 -23.52 11.41
C ASP A 44 24.96 -24.00 12.77
N ALA A 45 24.50 -23.44 13.88
CA ALA A 45 24.99 -23.86 15.22
C ALA A 45 24.93 -25.38 15.38
N PRO A 46 26.00 -26.02 15.99
CA PRO A 46 27.10 -25.40 16.74
C PRO A 46 28.28 -24.90 15.89
N LEU A 47 28.18 -24.93 14.59
CA LEU A 47 29.23 -24.42 13.70
C LEU A 47 29.16 -22.88 13.62
N PHE A 48 30.34 -22.28 13.64
CA PHE A 48 30.50 -20.86 13.40
C PHE A 48 31.15 -20.66 12.03
N SER A 49 30.52 -19.88 11.20
CA SER A 49 31.00 -19.59 9.85
C SER A 49 31.16 -18.07 9.65
N THR A 50 31.98 -17.69 8.69
CA THR A 50 31.99 -16.31 8.21
C THR A 50 30.71 -16.05 7.43
N ARG A 51 30.17 -14.84 7.57
CA ARG A 51 29.04 -14.41 6.75
C ARG A 51 29.42 -14.54 5.26
N PRO A 52 28.57 -15.15 4.43
CA PRO A 52 28.82 -15.22 3.00
C PRO A 52 28.92 -13.82 2.38
N GLY A 53 29.71 -13.70 1.34
CA GLY A 53 29.84 -12.45 0.58
C GLY A 53 28.47 -11.99 0.05
N ARG A 54 28.32 -10.69 -0.13
CA ARG A 54 27.13 -10.14 -0.79
C ARG A 54 27.29 -10.32 -2.29
N THR A 55 26.26 -10.85 -2.92
CA THR A 55 26.15 -10.92 -4.39
C THR A 55 25.08 -9.92 -4.85
N LEU A 56 25.32 -9.35 -6.01
CA LEU A 56 24.31 -8.52 -6.68
C LEU A 56 23.24 -9.45 -7.27
N THR A 57 22.01 -9.34 -6.81
CA THR A 57 20.88 -10.12 -7.34
C THR A 57 20.31 -9.46 -8.58
N TYR A 58 20.11 -8.14 -8.51
CA TYR A 58 19.61 -7.33 -9.63
C TYR A 58 20.35 -5.99 -9.68
N PRO A 59 20.59 -5.42 -10.87
CA PRO A 59 21.04 -4.03 -10.99
C PRO A 59 19.99 -3.10 -10.41
N THR A 60 20.41 -2.18 -9.55
CA THR A 60 19.48 -1.29 -8.82
C THR A 60 19.02 -0.09 -9.65
N GLY A 61 19.52 0.09 -10.88
CA GLY A 61 19.38 1.34 -11.60
C GLY A 61 20.25 2.45 -10.96
N GLY A 62 20.27 3.63 -11.51
CA GLY A 62 20.92 4.79 -10.91
C GLY A 62 19.93 5.61 -10.08
N GLY A 63 20.37 6.16 -8.95
CA GLY A 63 19.55 7.09 -8.16
C GLY A 63 19.32 6.66 -6.71
N SER A 64 18.45 7.40 -6.02
CA SER A 64 18.09 7.13 -4.61
C SER A 64 17.21 5.89 -4.51
N ALA A 65 17.56 4.98 -3.59
CA ALA A 65 16.70 3.85 -3.25
C ALA A 65 15.51 4.34 -2.42
N ASN A 66 14.31 4.28 -2.99
CA ASN A 66 13.09 4.85 -2.41
C ASN A 66 12.18 3.82 -1.74
N GLY A 67 12.39 2.53 -2.01
CA GLY A 67 11.66 1.45 -1.37
C GLY A 67 11.93 0.12 -2.02
N LEU A 68 11.75 -0.94 -1.24
CA LEU A 68 11.89 -2.35 -1.63
C LEU A 68 10.73 -3.12 -1.01
N PHE A 69 10.09 -3.96 -1.80
CA PHE A 69 8.96 -4.77 -1.37
C PHE A 69 9.05 -6.17 -1.98
N ALA A 70 8.83 -7.18 -1.16
CA ALA A 70 8.72 -8.55 -1.64
C ALA A 70 7.27 -8.82 -2.04
N VAL A 71 7.07 -9.31 -3.25
CA VAL A 71 5.76 -9.72 -3.78
C VAL A 71 5.81 -11.20 -4.12
N ASP A 72 4.64 -11.81 -4.30
CA ASP A 72 4.62 -13.15 -4.85
C ASP A 72 5.28 -13.17 -6.25
N GLY A 73 6.23 -14.08 -6.41
CA GLY A 73 7.02 -14.20 -7.63
C GLY A 73 8.23 -13.26 -7.75
N GLY A 74 8.57 -12.41 -6.75
CA GLY A 74 9.78 -11.63 -6.86
C GLY A 74 9.95 -10.40 -5.97
N LEU A 75 10.77 -9.48 -6.47
CA LEU A 75 11.11 -8.23 -5.80
C LEU A 75 10.65 -7.03 -6.61
N LEU A 76 9.95 -6.13 -5.95
CA LEU A 76 9.55 -4.83 -6.47
C LEU A 76 10.35 -3.75 -5.74
N TRP A 77 10.94 -2.80 -6.48
CA TRP A 77 11.63 -1.68 -5.85
C TRP A 77 11.52 -0.40 -6.69
N CYS A 78 11.73 0.71 -6.03
CA CYS A 78 11.75 2.01 -6.66
C CYS A 78 13.13 2.68 -6.47
N THR A 79 13.73 3.11 -7.56
CA THR A 79 14.97 3.90 -7.55
C THR A 79 14.73 5.20 -8.33
N GLY A 80 14.91 6.34 -7.66
CA GLY A 80 14.54 7.63 -8.24
C GLY A 80 13.04 7.67 -8.56
N GLN A 81 12.69 7.80 -9.83
CA GLN A 81 11.32 7.83 -10.32
C GLN A 81 10.88 6.53 -11.01
N THR A 82 11.76 5.53 -11.08
CA THR A 82 11.52 4.29 -11.83
C THR A 82 11.14 3.15 -10.90
N LEU A 83 10.06 2.47 -11.23
CA LEU A 83 9.65 1.22 -10.62
C LEU A 83 10.32 0.05 -11.34
N TYR A 84 10.85 -0.90 -10.59
CA TYR A 84 11.48 -2.12 -11.13
C TYR A 84 10.79 -3.35 -10.55
N PHE A 85 10.61 -4.35 -11.39
CA PHE A 85 10.19 -5.69 -10.98
C PHE A 85 11.19 -6.72 -11.49
N ASN A 86 11.79 -7.50 -10.59
CA ASN A 86 12.80 -8.53 -10.90
C ASN A 86 13.93 -8.05 -11.82
N GLY A 87 14.42 -6.83 -11.64
CA GLY A 87 15.51 -6.25 -12.43
C GLY A 87 15.08 -5.51 -13.68
N THR A 88 13.80 -5.60 -14.07
CA THR A 88 13.27 -4.95 -15.26
C THR A 88 12.49 -3.69 -14.89
N PRO A 89 12.75 -2.54 -15.51
CA PRO A 89 11.93 -1.36 -15.29
C PRO A 89 10.49 -1.59 -15.78
N VAL A 90 9.53 -1.06 -15.06
CA VAL A 90 8.12 -1.06 -15.47
C VAL A 90 7.89 0.14 -16.39
N ASP A 91 7.90 -0.13 -17.68
CA ASP A 91 7.82 0.93 -18.70
C ASP A 91 6.54 1.75 -18.58
N GLY A 92 6.69 3.07 -18.66
CA GLY A 92 5.58 4.02 -18.56
C GLY A 92 5.13 4.32 -17.12
N CYS A 93 5.56 3.54 -16.11
CA CYS A 93 5.26 3.83 -14.72
C CYS A 93 6.29 4.81 -14.15
N THR A 94 5.91 6.07 -14.05
CA THR A 94 6.74 7.12 -13.47
C THR A 94 6.21 7.51 -12.11
N LEU A 95 7.06 7.42 -11.09
CA LEU A 95 6.73 7.75 -9.70
C LEU A 95 7.42 9.04 -9.28
N VAL A 96 6.93 9.68 -8.23
CA VAL A 96 7.61 10.82 -7.60
C VAL A 96 8.87 10.32 -6.90
N ASN A 97 9.98 11.04 -7.00
CA ASN A 97 11.19 10.68 -6.27
C ASN A 97 10.99 10.91 -4.75
N GLY A 98 11.18 9.86 -3.96
CA GLY A 98 11.01 9.89 -2.50
C GLY A 98 10.58 8.54 -1.94
N PRO A 99 10.61 8.39 -0.61
CA PRO A 99 10.26 7.13 0.07
C PRO A 99 8.89 6.58 -0.34
N LYS A 100 8.81 5.27 -0.48
CA LYS A 100 7.59 4.56 -0.88
C LYS A 100 7.07 3.67 0.23
N VAL A 101 5.75 3.61 0.34
CA VAL A 101 5.01 2.63 1.13
C VAL A 101 4.32 1.68 0.17
N PHE A 102 4.41 0.40 0.45
CA PHE A 102 3.81 -0.65 -0.36
C PHE A 102 2.87 -1.50 0.48
N ALA A 103 1.80 -1.96 -0.13
CA ALA A 103 0.97 -3.04 0.41
C ALA A 103 0.39 -3.85 -0.75
N GLU A 104 0.26 -5.16 -0.56
CA GLU A 104 -0.26 -6.07 -1.58
C GLU A 104 -1.53 -6.74 -1.10
N LEU A 105 -2.51 -6.88 -1.99
CA LEU A 105 -3.70 -7.69 -1.78
C LEU A 105 -4.18 -8.25 -3.12
N GLY A 106 -4.34 -9.57 -3.18
CA GLY A 106 -4.86 -10.24 -4.38
C GLY A 106 -4.01 -10.03 -5.63
N GLY A 107 -2.67 -10.01 -5.49
CA GLY A 107 -1.74 -9.79 -6.59
C GLY A 107 -1.66 -8.33 -7.07
N THR A 108 -2.34 -7.40 -6.39
CA THR A 108 -2.29 -5.97 -6.68
C THR A 108 -1.48 -5.26 -5.60
N VAL A 109 -0.39 -4.62 -5.99
CA VAL A 109 0.46 -3.81 -5.11
C VAL A 109 0.04 -2.36 -5.21
N LEU A 110 -0.26 -1.75 -4.07
CA LEU A 110 -0.48 -0.30 -3.95
C LEU A 110 0.81 0.40 -3.57
N ILE A 111 1.05 1.57 -4.15
CA ILE A 111 2.28 2.35 -3.99
C ILE A 111 1.93 3.78 -3.59
N TRP A 112 2.37 4.20 -2.40
CA TRP A 112 2.24 5.56 -1.90
C TRP A 112 3.59 6.29 -1.90
N PRO A 113 3.61 7.61 -1.98
CA PRO A 113 2.47 8.54 -2.02
C PRO A 113 1.81 8.71 -3.39
N ASP A 114 2.31 8.02 -4.42
CA ASP A 114 1.90 8.20 -5.83
C ASP A 114 0.47 7.74 -6.11
N LYS A 115 -0.12 6.94 -5.21
CA LYS A 115 -1.45 6.34 -5.38
C LYS A 115 -1.56 5.56 -6.69
N VAL A 116 -0.54 4.77 -6.96
CA VAL A 116 -0.45 3.87 -8.11
C VAL A 116 -0.69 2.44 -7.65
N TRP A 117 -1.39 1.67 -8.46
CA TRP A 117 -1.44 0.22 -8.32
C TRP A 117 -0.60 -0.44 -9.42
N TYR A 118 0.02 -1.57 -9.09
CA TYR A 118 0.78 -2.41 -10.02
C TYR A 118 0.41 -3.88 -9.83
N ARG A 119 0.26 -4.60 -10.94
CA ARG A 119 0.03 -6.06 -10.96
C ARG A 119 1.22 -6.76 -11.61
N PRO A 120 2.10 -7.39 -10.81
CA PRO A 120 3.29 -8.07 -11.31
C PRO A 120 2.98 -9.24 -12.26
N ASP A 121 1.89 -9.96 -12.03
CA ASP A 121 1.43 -11.10 -12.82
C ASP A 121 1.04 -10.71 -14.26
N MET A 122 0.55 -9.50 -14.45
CA MET A 122 0.09 -8.97 -15.75
C MET A 122 1.01 -7.91 -16.32
N GLY A 123 1.97 -7.38 -15.55
CA GLY A 123 2.79 -6.25 -15.94
C GLY A 123 2.01 -4.95 -16.16
N THR A 124 0.82 -4.83 -15.54
CA THR A 124 -0.07 -3.68 -15.71
C THR A 124 -0.07 -2.78 -14.49
N PHE A 125 -0.28 -1.50 -14.69
CA PHE A 125 -0.37 -0.50 -13.64
C PHE A 125 -1.41 0.57 -13.98
N GLY A 126 -1.80 1.35 -12.98
CA GLY A 126 -2.71 2.48 -13.17
C GLY A 126 -2.86 3.31 -11.90
N SER A 127 -3.67 4.36 -12.00
CA SER A 127 -4.00 5.19 -10.84
C SER A 127 -4.92 4.42 -9.89
N ALA A 128 -4.55 4.39 -8.61
CA ALA A 128 -5.45 3.91 -7.55
C ALA A 128 -6.47 4.99 -7.12
N GLU A 129 -6.24 6.24 -7.52
CA GLU A 129 -7.16 7.36 -7.36
C GLU A 129 -7.48 8.01 -8.73
N PRO A 130 -8.16 7.27 -9.63
CA PRO A 130 -8.55 7.82 -10.91
C PRO A 130 -9.56 8.94 -10.71
N SER A 131 -9.48 9.96 -11.55
CA SER A 131 -10.38 11.10 -11.56
C SER A 131 -10.82 11.42 -12.98
N TRP A 132 -12.04 11.87 -13.11
CA TRP A 132 -12.61 12.40 -14.34
C TRP A 132 -13.25 13.75 -14.03
N SER A 133 -13.12 14.71 -14.94
CA SER A 133 -13.76 16.01 -14.82
C SER A 133 -14.36 16.45 -16.14
N GLY A 134 -15.57 16.99 -16.10
CA GLY A 134 -16.29 17.42 -17.30
C GLY A 134 -17.74 17.78 -17.02
N THR A 135 -18.45 18.10 -18.10
CA THR A 135 -19.87 18.39 -18.03
C THR A 135 -20.67 17.10 -18.14
N VAL A 136 -21.57 16.90 -17.20
CA VAL A 136 -22.45 15.73 -17.12
C VAL A 136 -23.91 16.13 -17.26
N ALA A 137 -24.73 15.17 -17.70
CA ALA A 137 -26.17 15.23 -17.61
C ALA A 137 -26.67 14.25 -16.53
N LEU A 138 -27.37 14.77 -15.54
CA LEU A 138 -28.03 13.95 -14.52
C LEU A 138 -29.37 13.45 -15.07
N GLN A 139 -29.58 12.15 -15.03
CA GLN A 139 -30.76 11.50 -15.54
C GLN A 139 -31.34 10.55 -14.50
N ARG A 140 -32.67 10.47 -14.49
CA ARG A 140 -33.41 9.44 -13.75
C ARG A 140 -34.16 8.61 -14.76
N SER A 141 -33.97 7.30 -14.69
CA SER A 141 -34.65 6.36 -15.58
C SER A 141 -35.23 5.22 -14.76
N ASP A 142 -36.37 4.74 -15.19
CA ASP A 142 -36.84 3.43 -14.72
C ASP A 142 -36.15 2.37 -15.58
N ASP A 143 -35.62 1.35 -14.96
CA ASP A 143 -35.06 0.21 -15.68
C ASP A 143 -36.22 -0.64 -16.30
N SER A 144 -35.83 -1.65 -17.09
CA SER A 144 -36.83 -2.54 -17.74
C SER A 144 -37.68 -3.34 -16.76
N SER A 145 -37.36 -3.36 -15.48
CA SER A 145 -38.13 -3.97 -14.40
C SER A 145 -39.04 -2.97 -13.67
N GLY A 146 -38.99 -1.68 -14.04
CA GLY A 146 -39.66 -0.58 -13.36
C GLY A 146 -38.95 -0.12 -12.09
N ALA A 147 -37.71 -0.60 -11.84
CA ALA A 147 -36.89 -0.08 -10.78
C ALA A 147 -36.25 1.26 -11.21
N ARG A 148 -36.31 2.24 -10.33
CA ARG A 148 -35.71 3.56 -10.58
C ARG A 148 -34.21 3.44 -10.46
N ALA A 149 -33.48 4.19 -11.27
CA ALA A 149 -32.05 4.34 -11.20
C ALA A 149 -31.68 5.79 -11.53
N ASP A 150 -30.71 6.33 -10.83
CA ASP A 150 -30.14 7.61 -11.19
C ASP A 150 -28.85 7.38 -11.97
N SER A 151 -28.59 8.22 -12.95
CA SER A 151 -27.44 8.06 -13.82
C SER A 151 -26.76 9.38 -14.16
N VAL A 152 -25.46 9.27 -14.44
CA VAL A 152 -24.60 10.37 -14.84
C VAL A 152 -24.02 10.04 -16.20
N ALA A 153 -24.33 10.83 -17.20
CA ALA A 153 -23.90 10.62 -18.57
C ALA A 153 -22.89 11.68 -18.99
N ALA A 154 -21.72 11.26 -19.47
CA ALA A 154 -20.73 12.14 -20.08
C ALA A 154 -19.69 11.35 -20.87
N SER A 155 -19.15 11.96 -21.92
CA SER A 155 -18.12 11.31 -22.74
C SER A 155 -16.87 10.94 -21.94
N GLY A 156 -16.48 9.67 -21.96
CA GLY A 156 -15.29 9.15 -21.32
C GLY A 156 -15.33 9.02 -19.78
N ILE A 157 -16.49 9.24 -19.18
CA ILE A 157 -16.66 9.12 -17.72
C ILE A 157 -16.52 7.66 -17.25
N ASP A 158 -16.83 6.71 -18.12
CA ASP A 158 -16.76 5.27 -17.88
C ASP A 158 -15.31 4.73 -17.83
N THR A 159 -14.39 5.39 -18.55
CA THR A 159 -13.04 4.88 -18.79
C THR A 159 -12.22 4.64 -17.50
N PRO A 160 -12.20 5.54 -16.51
CA PRO A 160 -11.34 5.37 -15.34
C PRO A 160 -11.97 4.52 -14.23
N PHE A 161 -13.25 4.20 -14.32
CA PHE A 161 -14.01 3.56 -13.25
C PHE A 161 -14.48 2.16 -13.64
N ARG A 162 -14.86 1.37 -12.64
CA ARG A 162 -15.45 0.04 -12.80
C ARG A 162 -16.73 -0.09 -11.97
N VAL A 163 -17.56 -1.05 -12.32
CA VAL A 163 -18.74 -1.40 -11.51
C VAL A 163 -18.28 -1.81 -10.10
N GLY A 164 -18.96 -1.29 -9.09
CA GLY A 164 -18.65 -1.49 -7.69
C GLY A 164 -17.65 -0.47 -7.09
N ASP A 165 -17.07 0.43 -7.89
CA ASP A 165 -16.26 1.53 -7.33
C ASP A 165 -17.15 2.49 -6.53
N ALA A 166 -16.66 2.91 -5.37
CA ALA A 166 -17.22 4.04 -4.63
C ALA A 166 -16.52 5.32 -5.10
N VAL A 167 -17.27 6.20 -5.73
CA VAL A 167 -16.79 7.45 -6.32
C VAL A 167 -17.36 8.66 -5.61
N THR A 168 -16.53 9.65 -5.40
CA THR A 168 -16.91 10.93 -4.79
C THR A 168 -17.15 11.97 -5.87
N PHE A 169 -18.32 12.55 -5.85
CA PHE A 169 -18.69 13.68 -6.69
C PHE A 169 -18.40 14.99 -6.01
N SER A 170 -17.95 15.97 -6.79
CA SER A 170 -17.77 17.34 -6.34
C SER A 170 -18.01 18.32 -7.50
N GLY A 171 -18.51 19.51 -7.17
CA GLY A 171 -18.79 20.55 -8.15
C GLY A 171 -20.25 20.68 -8.54
N PHE A 172 -21.17 19.87 -8.00
CA PHE A 172 -22.59 20.10 -8.16
C PHE A 172 -23.00 21.38 -7.42
N SER A 173 -23.91 22.14 -8.01
CA SER A 173 -24.52 23.34 -7.41
C SER A 173 -25.45 22.97 -6.24
N THR A 174 -26.04 21.78 -6.28
CA THR A 174 -26.83 21.20 -5.20
C THR A 174 -25.87 20.49 -4.22
N PRO A 175 -25.68 21.00 -2.99
CA PRO A 175 -24.70 20.45 -2.05
C PRO A 175 -24.93 18.97 -1.71
N GLU A 176 -26.18 18.53 -1.67
CA GLU A 176 -26.59 17.17 -1.33
C GLU A 176 -26.10 16.14 -2.38
N ASP A 177 -25.90 16.58 -3.63
CA ASP A 177 -25.43 15.72 -4.72
C ASP A 177 -23.90 15.54 -4.70
N ASN A 178 -23.19 16.36 -3.91
CA ASN A 178 -21.76 16.19 -3.66
C ASN A 178 -21.54 15.14 -2.57
N GLY A 179 -21.32 13.90 -2.96
CA GLY A 179 -21.22 12.78 -2.03
C GLY A 179 -20.41 11.62 -2.60
N THR A 180 -20.35 10.54 -1.85
CA THR A 180 -19.71 9.30 -2.30
C THR A 180 -20.79 8.24 -2.53
N TYR A 181 -20.81 7.74 -3.76
CA TYR A 181 -21.84 6.79 -4.21
C TYR A 181 -21.20 5.60 -4.90
N ILE A 182 -21.87 4.45 -4.88
CA ILE A 182 -21.39 3.21 -5.47
C ILE A 182 -21.93 3.07 -6.88
N ILE A 183 -21.05 2.83 -7.84
CA ILE A 183 -21.43 2.56 -9.22
C ILE A 183 -22.07 1.17 -9.28
N ARG A 184 -23.35 1.10 -9.62
CA ARG A 184 -24.11 -0.15 -9.74
C ARG A 184 -23.99 -0.78 -11.12
N ALA A 185 -23.90 0.04 -12.17
CA ALA A 185 -23.67 -0.41 -13.54
C ALA A 185 -22.94 0.65 -14.36
N ILE A 186 -22.31 0.23 -15.45
CA ILE A 186 -21.72 1.11 -16.47
C ILE A 186 -22.29 0.67 -17.81
N ALA A 187 -22.95 1.60 -18.50
CA ALA A 187 -23.59 1.37 -19.80
C ALA A 187 -23.05 2.38 -20.82
N GLY A 188 -21.95 2.04 -21.52
CA GLY A 188 -21.24 2.99 -22.34
C GLY A 188 -20.80 4.19 -21.50
N ALA A 189 -20.96 5.40 -22.00
CA ALA A 189 -20.56 6.63 -21.31
C ALA A 189 -21.54 7.07 -20.19
N VAL A 190 -22.15 6.10 -19.47
CA VAL A 190 -23.14 6.34 -18.42
C VAL A 190 -22.78 5.53 -17.18
N LEU A 191 -22.65 6.21 -16.06
CA LEU A 191 -22.55 5.60 -14.73
C LEU A 191 -23.94 5.53 -14.09
N VAL A 192 -24.34 4.37 -13.59
CA VAL A 192 -25.64 4.11 -12.98
C VAL A 192 -25.49 3.91 -11.48
N PHE A 193 -26.37 4.54 -10.71
CA PHE A 193 -26.38 4.56 -9.25
C PHE A 193 -27.70 4.05 -8.69
N ASP A 194 -27.80 3.95 -7.39
CA ASP A 194 -29.04 3.61 -6.71
C ASP A 194 -30.14 4.66 -6.95
N PRO A 195 -31.42 4.29 -6.79
CA PRO A 195 -32.54 5.22 -6.87
C PRO A 195 -32.39 6.38 -5.90
N ASP A 196 -32.87 7.55 -6.33
CA ASP A 196 -32.92 8.77 -5.52
C ASP A 196 -31.54 9.21 -4.97
N THR A 197 -30.46 8.87 -5.69
CA THR A 197 -29.09 9.27 -5.37
C THR A 197 -28.89 10.77 -5.57
N PHE A 198 -29.48 11.35 -6.62
CA PHE A 198 -29.31 12.76 -6.97
C PHE A 198 -30.62 13.54 -6.88
N SER A 199 -30.53 14.75 -6.33
CA SER A 199 -31.67 15.66 -6.18
C SER A 199 -31.92 16.48 -7.46
N ALA A 200 -30.85 16.93 -8.12
CA ALA A 200 -30.91 17.84 -9.27
C ALA A 200 -31.06 17.13 -10.61
N VAL A 201 -31.99 16.17 -10.71
CA VAL A 201 -32.24 15.44 -11.94
C VAL A 201 -32.65 16.36 -13.08
N GLY A 202 -32.04 16.16 -14.26
CA GLY A 202 -32.23 17.01 -15.44
C GLY A 202 -31.23 18.18 -15.53
N ALA A 203 -30.41 18.38 -14.51
CA ALA A 203 -29.35 19.39 -14.55
C ALA A 203 -28.21 18.97 -15.46
N VAL A 204 -27.54 19.98 -16.05
CA VAL A 204 -26.30 19.83 -16.82
C VAL A 204 -25.25 20.67 -16.10
N GLU A 205 -24.28 20.01 -15.47
CA GLU A 205 -23.32 20.68 -14.59
C GLU A 205 -21.89 20.18 -14.87
N HIS A 206 -20.90 21.03 -14.55
CA HIS A 206 -19.49 20.68 -14.66
C HIS A 206 -19.01 20.17 -13.28
N ILE A 207 -18.61 18.91 -13.24
CA ILE A 207 -18.26 18.21 -12.01
C ILE A 207 -16.91 17.50 -12.10
N THR A 208 -16.45 17.06 -10.96
CA THR A 208 -15.33 16.10 -10.84
C THR A 208 -15.79 14.85 -10.12
N VAL A 209 -15.45 13.70 -10.66
CA VAL A 209 -15.69 12.38 -10.09
C VAL A 209 -14.36 11.73 -9.78
N THR A 210 -14.17 11.25 -8.58
CA THR A 210 -12.89 10.66 -8.15
C THR A 210 -13.14 9.42 -7.31
N ARG A 211 -12.47 8.31 -7.65
CA ARG A 211 -12.34 7.18 -6.72
C ARG A 211 -11.22 7.53 -5.74
N ARG A 212 -11.59 7.91 -4.54
CA ARG A 212 -10.65 8.42 -3.54
C ARG A 212 -9.82 7.32 -2.90
N MET A 213 -8.58 7.66 -2.56
CA MET A 213 -7.64 6.80 -1.82
C MET A 213 -6.95 7.62 -0.72
N PRO A 214 -6.85 7.11 0.53
CA PRO A 214 -6.13 7.81 1.59
C PRO A 214 -4.64 7.90 1.26
N LEU A 215 -3.98 8.97 1.74
CA LEU A 215 -2.53 9.14 1.63
C LEU A 215 -1.87 8.38 2.79
N ALA A 216 -1.57 7.11 2.59
CA ALA A 216 -0.99 6.28 3.64
C ALA A 216 0.48 6.65 3.93
N LEU A 217 0.79 6.82 5.20
CA LEU A 217 2.14 6.91 5.75
C LEU A 217 2.68 5.52 6.13
N HIS A 218 1.80 4.63 6.51
CA HIS A 218 2.07 3.22 6.80
C HIS A 218 0.91 2.37 6.28
N ALA A 219 1.23 1.20 5.76
CA ALA A 219 0.24 0.25 5.30
C ALA A 219 0.67 -1.19 5.57
N CYS A 220 -0.31 -2.07 5.78
CA CYS A 220 -0.09 -3.50 5.89
C CYS A 220 -1.31 -4.26 5.37
N THR A 221 -1.11 -5.54 5.07
CA THR A 221 -2.19 -6.45 4.66
C THR A 221 -2.51 -7.38 5.81
N TYR A 222 -3.78 -7.43 6.20
CA TYR A 222 -4.26 -8.32 7.24
C TYR A 222 -5.74 -8.65 7.03
N ALA A 223 -6.12 -9.90 7.28
CA ALA A 223 -7.49 -10.40 7.19
C ALA A 223 -8.17 -10.04 5.84
N ASN A 224 -7.45 -10.28 4.73
CA ASN A 224 -7.90 -10.02 3.36
C ASN A 224 -8.32 -8.57 3.11
N ARG A 225 -7.64 -7.62 3.76
CA ARG A 225 -7.80 -6.17 3.61
C ARG A 225 -6.44 -5.49 3.64
N ILE A 226 -6.33 -4.33 3.01
CA ILE A 226 -5.23 -3.42 3.25
C ILE A 226 -5.66 -2.44 4.34
N TRP A 227 -4.80 -2.29 5.33
CA TRP A 227 -4.92 -1.33 6.42
C TRP A 227 -3.90 -0.23 6.19
N ALA A 228 -4.32 1.00 6.37
CA ALA A 228 -3.47 2.16 6.16
C ALA A 228 -3.67 3.21 7.26
N CYS A 229 -2.56 3.78 7.70
CA CYS A 229 -2.58 4.93 8.59
C CYS A 229 -2.30 6.19 7.77
N ALA A 230 -3.22 7.14 7.80
CA ALA A 230 -3.12 8.42 7.14
C ALA A 230 -3.43 9.52 8.18
N GLN A 231 -2.39 10.21 8.62
CA GLN A 231 -2.48 11.14 9.74
C GLN A 231 -3.06 10.45 11.01
N ASP A 232 -4.17 10.94 11.54
CA ASP A 232 -4.83 10.45 12.76
C ASP A 232 -5.92 9.42 12.47
N THR A 233 -6.06 9.01 11.22
CA THR A 233 -7.12 8.09 10.78
C THR A 233 -6.53 6.76 10.36
N VAL A 234 -7.11 5.68 10.85
CA VAL A 234 -6.88 4.32 10.36
C VAL A 234 -7.97 3.98 9.36
N TRP A 235 -7.54 3.54 8.20
CA TRP A 235 -8.39 3.14 7.08
C TRP A 235 -8.27 1.65 6.82
N CYS A 236 -9.36 1.02 6.37
CA CYS A 236 -9.24 -0.30 5.76
C CYS A 236 -10.08 -0.38 4.49
N THR A 237 -9.58 -1.18 3.55
CA THR A 237 -10.27 -1.42 2.27
C THR A 237 -11.51 -2.31 2.44
N LYS A 238 -12.40 -2.29 1.45
CA LYS A 238 -13.40 -3.34 1.26
C LYS A 238 -12.73 -4.72 1.29
N LEU A 239 -13.40 -5.71 1.84
CA LEU A 239 -12.88 -7.07 1.92
C LEU A 239 -12.54 -7.61 0.51
N GLY A 240 -11.28 -8.01 0.34
CA GLY A 240 -10.79 -8.58 -0.91
C GLY A 240 -10.55 -7.60 -2.06
N ASP A 241 -10.80 -6.29 -1.88
CA ASP A 241 -10.62 -5.29 -2.91
C ASP A 241 -9.64 -4.19 -2.48
N PRO A 242 -8.40 -4.19 -3.01
CA PRO A 242 -7.38 -3.22 -2.61
C PRO A 242 -7.68 -1.78 -3.05
N LEU A 243 -8.56 -1.57 -4.00
CA LEU A 243 -8.83 -0.26 -4.58
C LEU A 243 -10.05 0.45 -3.99
N SER A 244 -10.86 -0.23 -3.17
CA SER A 244 -12.10 0.32 -2.60
C SER A 244 -11.89 0.75 -1.15
N TRP A 245 -11.62 2.03 -0.93
CA TRP A 245 -11.35 2.64 0.38
C TRP A 245 -12.54 3.38 0.97
N TYR A 246 -13.48 3.85 0.14
CA TYR A 246 -14.64 4.65 0.53
C TYR A 246 -15.97 3.92 0.23
N TRP A 247 -15.91 2.59 0.11
CA TRP A 247 -17.06 1.76 -0.14
C TRP A 247 -17.79 1.47 1.17
N TYR A 248 -18.70 2.39 1.53
CA TYR A 248 -19.52 2.27 2.74
C TYR A 248 -20.91 1.79 2.32
N GLU A 249 -21.29 0.63 2.76
CA GLU A 249 -22.60 0.05 2.53
C GLU A 249 -23.16 -0.49 3.84
N ALA A 250 -24.44 -0.30 4.05
CA ALA A 250 -25.14 -0.78 5.22
C ALA A 250 -26.40 -1.53 4.77
N ASP A 251 -26.83 -2.48 5.56
CA ASP A 251 -28.14 -3.15 5.46
C ASP A 251 -29.02 -2.78 6.66
N ASP A 252 -30.18 -3.40 6.78
CA ASP A 252 -31.12 -3.17 7.88
C ASP A 252 -30.55 -3.49 9.28
N ASN A 253 -29.43 -4.23 9.34
CA ASN A 253 -28.75 -4.61 10.57
C ASN A 253 -27.50 -3.72 10.83
N GLY A 254 -27.21 -2.74 10.00
CA GLY A 254 -26.07 -1.84 10.11
C GLY A 254 -25.04 -2.00 9.00
N THR A 255 -23.78 -1.64 9.26
CA THR A 255 -22.71 -1.71 8.26
C THR A 255 -22.40 -3.15 7.87
N ILE A 256 -22.37 -3.43 6.56
CA ILE A 256 -22.00 -4.75 6.03
C ILE A 256 -20.55 -5.06 6.41
N ALA A 257 -20.30 -6.28 6.93
CA ALA A 257 -18.99 -6.71 7.38
C ALA A 257 -17.88 -6.66 6.29
N THR A 258 -18.28 -6.66 5.01
CA THR A 258 -17.38 -6.55 3.87
C THR A 258 -17.03 -5.12 3.50
N ALA A 259 -17.75 -4.12 4.01
CA ALA A 259 -17.56 -2.71 3.69
C ALA A 259 -16.16 -2.22 4.10
N ALA A 260 -15.66 -1.21 3.40
CA ALA A 260 -14.55 -0.41 3.86
C ALA A 260 -14.96 0.40 5.10
N TRP A 261 -13.99 0.83 5.87
CA TRP A 261 -14.25 1.75 6.98
C TRP A 261 -13.02 2.57 7.35
N SER A 262 -13.25 3.63 8.11
CA SER A 262 -12.20 4.46 8.69
C SER A 262 -12.55 4.81 10.13
N VAL A 263 -11.52 4.96 10.96
CA VAL A 263 -11.63 5.36 12.35
C VAL A 263 -10.59 6.43 12.64
N ASP A 264 -11.05 7.55 13.19
CA ASP A 264 -10.16 8.54 13.76
C ASP A 264 -9.69 8.04 15.12
N VAL A 265 -8.38 7.84 15.24
CA VAL A 265 -7.78 7.39 16.49
C VAL A 265 -7.50 8.53 17.45
N GLY A 266 -7.74 9.76 17.03
CA GLY A 266 -7.61 11.00 17.78
C GLY A 266 -6.25 11.13 18.47
N THR A 267 -5.59 12.27 18.39
CA THR A 267 -4.60 12.60 19.41
C THR A 267 -5.38 12.75 20.71
N PRO A 268 -4.99 12.08 21.83
CA PRO A 268 -5.55 12.39 23.12
C PRO A 268 -5.42 13.91 23.29
N GLY A 269 -6.57 14.60 23.38
CA GLY A 269 -6.59 16.05 23.44
C GLY A 269 -5.67 16.55 24.56
N ASN A 270 -4.85 17.55 24.24
CA ASN A 270 -4.18 18.35 25.23
C ASN A 270 -5.19 19.05 26.12
#